data_eb5ef354336ae733773553bb8fc365af
#
_entry.id   eb5ef354336ae733773553bb8fc365af
#
_cell.length_a   1.000
_cell.length_b   1.000
_cell.length_c   1.000
_cell.angle_alpha   90.00
_cell.angle_beta   90.00
_cell.angle_gamma   90.00
#
_symmetry.space_group_name_H-M   'P 1'
#
loop_
_entity.id
_entity.type
_entity.pdbx_description
1 polymer ?
#
loop_
_entity_poly.entity_id
_entity_poly.type
_entity_poly.pdbx_seq_one_letter_code
_entity_poly.pdbx_strand_id
1 'polypeptide(L)'
;LNGTVLLILVTCVVSSLITERAAKKLAMDDSEPGKESSTETEKILVSLANPDTIEDMMNLSLVIRDTKLKDNLLALHVINDDSTSDNLRMQSKRYLEKAAMTTTAANVSLKQLTRYDLNIASGIIHSVKENEVTSIITGLHRKANITDSYFGMLAGNLLKGLNCEIIISKFLIPVNTIKRIVIAVPPKAEYESGFPRWLEHFCRMGSTLGCRVHFFANEQTIVRLQTWIKKRHKQVLTDFSLLEDWNDLLVLTGQVSYDHLLVIISARPGTISYDNSFEKLPRQLGKYFSNNSLIVLYPNQSGEPLDSSFYSKLYTDTETRHYEKVGKWVYKWFKKS
;
A
#
# COMPACT_ATOMS: atom_id res chain seq x y z
N LEU A 1 -36.12 -16.03 30.22
CA LEU A 1 -35.09 -14.97 30.00
C LEU A 1 -34.00 -15.43 29.01
N ASN A 2 -33.48 -16.66 29.11
CA ASN A 2 -32.41 -17.15 28.26
C ASN A 2 -32.81 -17.34 26.79
N GLY A 3 -34.08 -17.72 26.50
CA GLY A 3 -34.56 -17.89 25.12
C GLY A 3 -34.65 -16.58 24.35
N THR A 4 -35.07 -15.50 24.98
CA THR A 4 -35.18 -14.18 24.37
C THR A 4 -33.80 -13.60 24.04
N VAL A 5 -32.82 -13.76 24.93
CA VAL A 5 -31.43 -13.33 24.70
C VAL A 5 -30.81 -14.09 23.55
N LEU A 6 -31.00 -15.41 23.49
CA LEU A 6 -30.53 -16.24 22.38
C LEU A 6 -31.14 -15.82 21.05
N LEU A 7 -32.47 -15.55 21.03
CA LEU A 7 -33.16 -15.09 19.81
C LEU A 7 -32.62 -13.74 19.32
N ILE A 8 -32.40 -12.78 20.23
CA ILE A 8 -31.82 -11.47 19.90
C ILE A 8 -30.41 -11.65 19.32
N LEU A 9 -29.59 -12.50 19.93
CA LEU A 9 -28.23 -12.73 19.49
C LEU A 9 -28.20 -13.34 18.09
N VAL A 10 -29.02 -14.36 17.83
CA VAL A 10 -29.13 -15.00 16.49
C VAL A 10 -29.65 -14.00 15.45
N THR A 11 -30.70 -13.24 15.76
CA THR A 11 -31.24 -12.26 14.83
C THR A 11 -30.25 -11.14 14.51
N CYS A 12 -29.48 -10.65 15.48
CA CYS A 12 -28.44 -9.64 15.25
C CYS A 12 -27.33 -10.18 14.30
N VAL A 13 -26.86 -11.40 14.54
CA VAL A 13 -25.82 -12.02 13.66
C VAL A 13 -26.35 -12.23 12.25
N VAL A 14 -27.54 -12.81 12.11
CA VAL A 14 -28.17 -13.07 10.80
C VAL A 14 -28.44 -11.76 10.07
N SER A 15 -28.98 -10.74 10.75
CA SER A 15 -29.23 -9.42 10.18
C SER A 15 -27.95 -8.76 9.69
N SER A 16 -26.88 -8.80 10.49
CA SER A 16 -25.58 -8.23 10.10
C SER A 16 -25.03 -8.88 8.82
N LEU A 17 -25.07 -10.20 8.72
CA LEU A 17 -24.57 -10.94 7.54
C LEU A 17 -25.41 -10.65 6.28
N ILE A 18 -26.74 -10.55 6.43
CA ILE A 18 -27.63 -10.24 5.31
C ILE A 18 -27.41 -8.80 4.85
N THR A 19 -27.31 -7.86 5.79
CA THR A 19 -27.08 -6.43 5.49
C THR A 19 -25.74 -6.23 4.77
N GLU A 20 -24.68 -6.88 5.23
CA GLU A 20 -23.36 -6.80 4.56
C GLU A 20 -23.42 -7.32 3.12
N ARG A 21 -24.06 -8.48 2.90
CA ARG A 21 -24.22 -9.04 1.55
C ARG A 21 -25.07 -8.16 0.65
N ALA A 22 -26.16 -7.62 1.17
CA ALA A 22 -27.04 -6.72 0.43
C ALA A 22 -26.34 -5.40 0.09
N ALA A 23 -25.58 -4.82 1.04
CA ALA A 23 -24.81 -3.60 0.82
C ALA A 23 -23.72 -3.82 -0.25
N LYS A 24 -22.98 -4.94 -0.18
CA LYS A 24 -22.01 -5.30 -1.22
C LYS A 24 -22.65 -5.45 -2.59
N LYS A 25 -23.83 -6.10 -2.68
CA LYS A 25 -24.56 -6.26 -3.93
C LYS A 25 -25.03 -4.92 -4.50
N LEU A 26 -25.61 -4.06 -3.67
CA LEU A 26 -26.04 -2.71 -4.06
C LEU A 26 -24.84 -1.88 -4.55
N ALA A 27 -23.72 -1.89 -3.82
CA ALA A 27 -22.51 -1.19 -4.24
C ALA A 27 -21.96 -1.69 -5.57
N MET A 28 -22.11 -2.99 -5.87
CA MET A 28 -21.73 -3.55 -7.17
C MET A 28 -22.67 -3.12 -8.30
N ASP A 29 -23.99 -3.05 -8.02
CA ASP A 29 -24.99 -2.62 -9.00
C ASP A 29 -24.86 -1.10 -9.32
N ASP A 30 -24.50 -0.28 -8.31
CA ASP A 30 -24.27 1.15 -8.48
C ASP A 30 -22.89 1.50 -9.08
N SER A 31 -21.93 0.57 -9.01
CA SER A 31 -20.58 0.76 -9.55
C SER A 31 -20.54 0.27 -10.99
N GLU A 32 -20.47 1.18 -11.96
CA GLU A 32 -20.07 0.80 -13.31
C GLU A 32 -18.60 0.39 -13.29
N PRO A 33 -18.25 -0.87 -13.56
CA PRO A 33 -16.88 -1.34 -13.52
C PRO A 33 -15.96 -0.53 -14.44
N GLY A 34 -14.93 0.08 -13.89
CA GLY A 34 -13.97 0.86 -14.68
C GLY A 34 -14.41 2.30 -14.99
N LYS A 35 -15.39 2.85 -14.26
CA LYS A 35 -15.72 4.28 -14.34
C LYS A 35 -14.51 5.11 -13.89
N GLU A 36 -14.11 6.04 -14.74
CA GLU A 36 -13.00 6.95 -14.42
C GLU A 36 -13.39 7.78 -13.20
N SER A 37 -12.71 7.59 -12.07
CA SER A 37 -12.70 8.59 -11.03
C SER A 37 -12.12 9.86 -11.67
N SER A 38 -12.80 11.00 -11.46
CA SER A 38 -12.44 12.33 -11.88
C SER A 38 -10.93 12.53 -12.04
N THR A 39 -10.53 13.33 -13.01
CA THR A 39 -9.17 13.76 -13.41
C THR A 39 -8.31 14.29 -12.24
N GLU A 40 -8.09 13.46 -11.22
CA GLU A 40 -7.07 13.73 -10.22
C GLU A 40 -5.69 13.66 -10.88
N THR A 41 -4.95 14.74 -10.82
CA THR A 41 -3.56 14.76 -11.28
C THR A 41 -2.76 13.77 -10.47
N GLU A 42 -2.16 12.78 -11.12
CA GLU A 42 -1.32 11.77 -10.45
C GLU A 42 -0.15 12.45 -9.73
N LYS A 43 -0.02 12.17 -8.44
CA LYS A 43 1.13 12.58 -7.61
C LYS A 43 1.59 11.38 -6.78
N ILE A 44 2.84 10.99 -6.98
CA ILE A 44 3.45 9.83 -6.31
C ILE A 44 4.44 10.33 -5.26
N LEU A 45 4.26 9.92 -4.01
CA LEU A 45 5.16 10.22 -2.91
C LEU A 45 5.96 8.97 -2.54
N VAL A 46 7.29 9.09 -2.51
CA VAL A 46 8.20 8.03 -2.05
C VAL A 46 8.66 8.35 -0.65
N SER A 47 8.34 7.49 0.33
CA SER A 47 8.77 7.64 1.71
C SER A 47 10.15 7.01 1.92
N LEU A 48 11.13 7.85 2.24
CA LEU A 48 12.53 7.45 2.40
C LEU A 48 12.82 7.15 3.88
N ALA A 49 13.09 5.91 4.22
CA ALA A 49 13.44 5.50 5.58
C ALA A 49 14.78 4.74 5.66
N ASN A 50 15.16 4.01 4.60
CA ASN A 50 16.37 3.21 4.54
C ASN A 50 17.16 3.54 3.27
N PRO A 51 18.46 3.92 3.38
CA PRO A 51 19.29 4.29 2.23
C PRO A 51 19.45 3.18 1.19
N ASP A 52 19.35 1.91 1.62
CA ASP A 52 19.54 0.75 0.73
C ASP A 52 18.33 0.52 -0.21
N THR A 53 17.16 1.05 0.13
CA THR A 53 15.92 0.88 -0.65
C THR A 53 15.56 2.11 -1.48
N ILE A 54 16.26 3.24 -1.30
CA ILE A 54 15.93 4.51 -1.96
C ILE A 54 15.95 4.36 -3.48
N GLU A 55 17.01 3.78 -4.02
CA GLU A 55 17.19 3.64 -5.47
C GLU A 55 16.09 2.78 -6.09
N ASP A 56 15.79 1.63 -5.49
CA ASP A 56 14.75 0.73 -5.98
C ASP A 56 13.36 1.39 -5.94
N MET A 57 13.03 2.09 -4.84
CA MET A 57 11.75 2.80 -4.73
C MET A 57 11.64 3.96 -5.71
N MET A 58 12.72 4.70 -5.94
CA MET A 58 12.75 5.77 -6.95
C MET A 58 12.63 5.21 -8.35
N ASN A 59 13.33 4.12 -8.68
CA ASN A 59 13.20 3.44 -9.96
C ASN A 59 11.78 2.89 -10.17
N LEU A 60 11.15 2.31 -9.13
CA LEU A 60 9.75 1.92 -9.20
C LEU A 60 8.85 3.13 -9.54
N SER A 61 9.04 4.26 -8.84
CA SER A 61 8.23 5.47 -9.09
C SER A 61 8.39 5.98 -10.52
N LEU A 62 9.59 5.88 -11.09
CA LEU A 62 9.89 6.30 -12.46
C LEU A 62 9.20 5.43 -13.51
N VAL A 63 9.08 4.12 -13.28
CA VAL A 63 8.48 3.20 -14.27
C VAL A 63 6.95 3.14 -14.20
N ILE A 64 6.34 3.51 -13.06
CA ILE A 64 4.88 3.49 -12.91
C ILE A 64 4.22 4.86 -13.19
N ARG A 65 4.95 5.99 -13.02
CA ARG A 65 4.40 7.35 -13.15
C ARG A 65 3.85 7.64 -14.54
N ASP A 66 2.95 8.61 -14.64
CA ASP A 66 2.59 9.20 -15.93
C ASP A 66 3.71 10.12 -16.43
N THR A 67 4.34 9.73 -17.52
CA THR A 67 5.44 10.49 -18.15
C THR A 67 4.98 11.80 -18.78
N LYS A 68 3.68 11.97 -19.01
CA LYS A 68 3.10 13.22 -19.53
C LYS A 68 3.07 14.33 -18.47
N LEU A 69 3.08 13.96 -17.18
CA LEU A 69 3.10 14.89 -16.05
C LEU A 69 4.54 15.18 -15.64
N LYS A 70 4.90 16.48 -15.54
CA LYS A 70 6.28 16.87 -15.24
C LYS A 70 6.63 16.83 -13.75
N ASP A 71 5.74 17.29 -12.87
CA ASP A 71 6.03 17.52 -11.44
C ASP A 71 5.20 16.60 -10.54
N ASN A 72 5.14 15.31 -10.91
CA ASN A 72 4.30 14.33 -10.23
C ASN A 72 5.05 13.43 -9.23
N LEU A 73 6.35 13.65 -9.00
CA LEU A 73 7.14 12.88 -8.05
C LEU A 73 7.55 13.70 -6.84
N LEU A 74 7.35 13.13 -5.65
CA LEU A 74 7.73 13.69 -4.37
C LEU A 74 8.57 12.66 -3.59
N ALA A 75 9.66 13.08 -2.98
CA ALA A 75 10.42 12.29 -2.03
C ALA A 75 10.30 12.90 -0.63
N LEU A 76 9.93 12.10 0.35
CA LEU A 76 9.73 12.53 1.73
C LEU A 76 10.63 11.78 2.69
N HIS A 77 11.37 12.50 3.51
CA HIS A 77 11.98 11.95 4.72
C HIS A 77 11.36 12.58 5.96
N VAL A 78 10.83 11.76 6.86
CA VAL A 78 10.24 12.22 8.13
C VAL A 78 11.28 12.05 9.24
N ILE A 79 11.52 13.13 9.98
CA ILE A 79 12.38 13.16 11.16
C ILE A 79 11.48 13.18 12.40
N ASN A 80 11.72 12.26 13.34
CA ASN A 80 10.99 12.26 14.61
C ASN A 80 11.47 13.45 15.47
N ASP A 81 10.51 14.26 15.94
CA ASP A 81 10.77 15.51 16.68
C ASP A 81 11.46 15.29 18.04
N ASP A 82 11.34 14.07 18.62
CA ASP A 82 12.04 13.69 19.86
C ASP A 82 13.58 13.66 19.73
N SER A 83 14.13 13.82 18.53
CA SER A 83 15.55 13.62 18.25
C SER A 83 16.13 14.73 17.34
N THR A 84 16.06 15.99 17.78
CA THR A 84 16.67 17.15 17.10
C THR A 84 18.20 17.12 17.17
N SER A 85 18.84 16.20 16.46
CA SER A 85 20.29 16.24 16.27
C SER A 85 20.62 16.68 14.84
N ASP A 86 21.67 17.49 14.70
CA ASP A 86 22.20 17.91 13.39
C ASP A 86 22.53 16.70 12.49
N ASN A 87 22.84 15.54 13.09
CA ASN A 87 23.07 14.30 12.39
C ASN A 87 21.84 13.83 11.59
N LEU A 88 20.63 13.98 12.13
CA LEU A 88 19.40 13.58 11.43
C LEU A 88 19.05 14.49 10.25
N ARG A 89 19.38 15.79 10.39
CA ARG A 89 19.25 16.75 9.27
C ARG A 89 20.21 16.39 8.14
N MET A 90 21.46 16.08 8.46
CA MET A 90 22.44 15.64 7.46
C MET A 90 22.03 14.30 6.82
N GLN A 91 21.50 13.37 7.59
CA GLN A 91 20.97 12.11 7.08
C GLN A 91 19.79 12.33 6.12
N SER A 92 18.84 13.18 6.51
CA SER A 92 17.71 13.56 5.65
C SER A 92 18.18 14.13 4.31
N LYS A 93 19.13 15.07 4.36
CA LYS A 93 19.72 15.66 3.17
C LYS A 93 20.34 14.59 2.26
N ARG A 94 21.15 13.67 2.80
CA ARG A 94 21.78 12.57 2.03
C ARG A 94 20.76 11.66 1.36
N TYR A 95 19.64 11.34 2.07
CA TYR A 95 18.59 10.49 1.50
C TYR A 95 17.87 11.19 0.34
N LEU A 96 17.54 12.44 0.50
CA LEU A 96 16.90 13.25 -0.54
C LEU A 96 17.85 13.49 -1.73
N GLU A 97 19.13 13.74 -1.49
CA GLU A 97 20.14 13.86 -2.55
C GLU A 97 20.28 12.54 -3.35
N LYS A 98 20.30 11.37 -2.66
CA LYS A 98 20.32 10.07 -3.33
C LYS A 98 19.08 9.85 -4.21
N ALA A 99 17.90 10.22 -3.70
CA ALA A 99 16.66 10.15 -4.50
C ALA A 99 16.70 11.10 -5.72
N ALA A 100 17.22 12.32 -5.53
CA ALA A 100 17.37 13.30 -6.60
C ALA A 100 18.36 12.84 -7.68
N MET A 101 19.47 12.19 -7.32
CA MET A 101 20.39 11.62 -8.30
C MET A 101 19.73 10.64 -9.25
N THR A 102 18.87 9.74 -8.72
CA THR A 102 18.12 8.76 -9.51
C THR A 102 17.16 9.44 -10.51
N THR A 103 16.42 10.46 -10.06
CA THR A 103 15.47 11.18 -10.92
C THR A 103 16.15 12.09 -11.93
N THR A 104 17.28 12.72 -11.55
CA THR A 104 18.08 13.57 -12.45
C THR A 104 18.66 12.73 -13.60
N ALA A 105 19.14 11.51 -13.32
CA ALA A 105 19.59 10.59 -14.35
C ALA A 105 18.50 10.23 -15.38
N ALA A 106 17.23 10.26 -14.94
CA ALA A 106 16.07 10.05 -15.81
C ALA A 106 15.47 11.35 -16.38
N ASN A 107 16.09 12.49 -16.14
CA ASN A 107 15.61 13.84 -16.52
C ASN A 107 14.19 14.13 -16.00
N VAL A 108 13.91 13.76 -14.75
CA VAL A 108 12.62 13.92 -14.09
C VAL A 108 12.75 14.86 -12.88
N SER A 109 11.83 15.82 -12.77
CA SER A 109 11.73 16.73 -11.64
C SER A 109 11.31 15.96 -10.38
N LEU A 110 11.95 16.28 -9.24
CA LEU A 110 11.65 15.70 -7.93
C LEU A 110 11.43 16.79 -6.89
N LYS A 111 10.23 16.82 -6.29
CA LYS A 111 9.97 17.67 -5.13
C LYS A 111 10.51 16.96 -3.88
N GLN A 112 11.50 17.56 -3.23
CA GLN A 112 12.12 17.04 -2.00
C GLN A 112 11.44 17.63 -0.78
N LEU A 113 11.02 16.78 0.16
CA LEU A 113 10.32 17.15 1.38
C LEU A 113 11.05 16.58 2.61
N THR A 114 11.36 17.44 3.56
CA THR A 114 11.73 17.02 4.92
C THR A 114 10.64 17.47 5.87
N ARG A 115 10.16 16.57 6.70
CA ARG A 115 9.13 16.88 7.69
C ARG A 115 9.58 16.45 9.08
N TYR A 116 9.32 17.33 10.05
CA TYR A 116 9.42 17.02 11.47
C TYR A 116 8.03 16.67 11.98
N ASP A 117 7.87 15.53 12.63
CA ASP A 117 6.59 15.11 13.17
C ASP A 117 6.79 14.18 14.37
N LEU A 118 5.75 13.99 15.19
CA LEU A 118 5.78 13.16 16.39
C LEU A 118 6.09 11.68 16.08
N ASN A 119 5.68 11.20 14.92
CA ASN A 119 6.00 9.87 14.43
C ASN A 119 5.99 9.83 12.90
N ILE A 120 6.64 8.81 12.34
CA ILE A 120 6.82 8.67 10.88
C ILE A 120 5.47 8.56 10.16
N ALA A 121 4.50 7.81 10.71
CA ALA A 121 3.20 7.65 10.07
C ALA A 121 2.44 8.96 9.97
N SER A 122 2.38 9.75 11.06
CA SER A 122 1.74 11.07 11.06
C SER A 122 2.39 12.00 10.05
N GLY A 123 3.72 12.03 9.99
CA GLY A 123 4.44 12.86 9.04
C GLY A 123 4.14 12.52 7.58
N ILE A 124 4.03 11.23 7.26
CA ILE A 124 3.63 10.79 5.93
C ILE A 124 2.19 11.21 5.65
N ILE A 125 1.25 10.94 6.57
CA ILE A 125 -0.18 11.22 6.40
C ILE A 125 -0.42 12.73 6.18
N HIS A 126 0.21 13.60 6.98
CA HIS A 126 0.12 15.04 6.80
C HIS A 126 0.69 15.49 5.44
N SER A 127 1.87 14.96 5.06
CA SER A 127 2.48 15.29 3.77
C SER A 127 1.63 14.87 2.58
N VAL A 128 0.96 13.70 2.67
CA VAL A 128 0.03 13.21 1.64
C VAL A 128 -1.14 14.16 1.46
N LYS A 129 -1.76 14.60 2.57
CA LYS A 129 -2.90 15.52 2.53
C LYS A 129 -2.52 16.90 2.02
N GLU A 130 -1.42 17.47 2.52
CA GLU A 130 -0.95 18.79 2.14
C GLU A 130 -0.54 18.90 0.66
N ASN A 131 -0.06 17.81 0.07
CA ASN A 131 0.38 17.78 -1.32
C ASN A 131 -0.62 17.10 -2.26
N GLU A 132 -1.78 16.66 -1.77
CA GLU A 132 -2.80 15.94 -2.55
C GLU A 132 -2.22 14.72 -3.28
N VAL A 133 -1.47 13.90 -2.54
CA VAL A 133 -0.80 12.72 -3.07
C VAL A 133 -1.83 11.64 -3.38
N THR A 134 -1.72 11.04 -4.56
CA THR A 134 -2.63 9.99 -5.01
C THR A 134 -2.10 8.57 -4.79
N SER A 135 -0.77 8.42 -4.72
CA SER A 135 -0.13 7.12 -4.51
C SER A 135 1.12 7.28 -3.64
N ILE A 136 1.31 6.36 -2.69
CA ILE A 136 2.49 6.32 -1.82
C ILE A 136 3.29 5.06 -2.12
N ILE A 137 4.62 5.21 -2.21
CA ILE A 137 5.57 4.09 -2.22
C ILE A 137 6.32 4.09 -0.89
N THR A 138 6.30 2.95 -0.21
CA THR A 138 7.09 2.71 1.00
C THR A 138 7.84 1.38 0.91
N GLY A 139 9.03 1.34 1.47
CA GLY A 139 9.85 0.13 1.51
C GLY A 139 9.44 -0.80 2.64
N LEU A 140 9.43 -2.10 2.37
CA LEU A 140 9.27 -3.12 3.39
C LEU A 140 10.59 -3.30 4.14
N HIS A 141 10.53 -3.36 5.48
CA HIS A 141 11.72 -3.57 6.29
C HIS A 141 12.30 -4.96 6.03
N ARG A 142 13.60 -5.04 5.64
CA ARG A 142 14.28 -6.32 5.32
C ARG A 142 14.39 -7.30 6.50
N LYS A 143 14.28 -6.80 7.74
CA LYS A 143 14.42 -7.57 8.99
C LYS A 143 13.12 -7.68 9.78
N ALA A 144 11.95 -7.66 9.12
CA ALA A 144 10.70 -7.92 9.83
C ALA A 144 10.75 -9.35 10.40
N ASN A 145 10.87 -9.48 11.72
CA ASN A 145 10.69 -10.74 12.39
C ASN A 145 9.26 -11.24 12.12
N ILE A 146 9.11 -12.53 11.90
CA ILE A 146 7.86 -13.22 11.52
C ILE A 146 6.74 -13.02 12.57
N THR A 147 7.06 -12.53 13.77
CA THR A 147 6.13 -12.30 14.89
C THR A 147 5.44 -10.94 14.86
N ASP A 148 6.04 -9.92 14.23
CA ASP A 148 5.41 -8.63 14.04
C ASP A 148 4.76 -8.61 12.67
N SER A 149 3.56 -8.01 12.55
CA SER A 149 2.84 -7.95 11.27
C SER A 149 3.84 -7.67 10.14
N TYR A 150 3.90 -8.55 9.14
CA TYR A 150 4.88 -8.51 8.04
C TYR A 150 5.00 -7.13 7.39
N PHE A 151 3.93 -6.35 7.43
CA PHE A 151 3.87 -4.97 6.95
C PHE A 151 4.25 -3.92 8.00
N GLY A 152 4.43 -4.32 9.28
CA GLY A 152 4.80 -3.43 10.38
C GLY A 152 3.67 -2.46 10.81
N MET A 153 3.89 -1.80 11.96
CA MET A 153 2.98 -0.78 12.48
C MET A 153 2.78 0.40 11.51
N LEU A 154 3.81 0.76 10.76
CA LEU A 154 3.76 1.87 9.82
C LEU A 154 2.67 1.64 8.76
N ALA A 155 2.70 0.50 8.08
CA ALA A 155 1.71 0.19 7.05
C ALA A 155 0.29 0.14 7.61
N GLY A 156 0.09 -0.45 8.80
CA GLY A 156 -1.19 -0.47 9.47
C GLY A 156 -1.72 0.93 9.79
N ASN A 157 -0.86 1.85 10.23
CA ASN A 157 -1.23 3.24 10.50
C ASN A 157 -1.55 4.02 9.22
N LEU A 158 -0.78 3.81 8.16
CA LEU A 158 -1.05 4.43 6.86
C LEU A 158 -2.40 3.96 6.27
N LEU A 159 -2.70 2.66 6.36
CA LEU A 159 -3.97 2.10 5.89
C LEU A 159 -5.19 2.66 6.63
N LYS A 160 -5.06 2.97 7.92
CA LYS A 160 -6.12 3.60 8.72
C LYS A 160 -6.28 5.09 8.43
N GLY A 161 -5.18 5.78 8.17
CA GLY A 161 -5.16 7.24 8.05
C GLY A 161 -5.31 7.78 6.63
N LEU A 162 -5.23 6.94 5.59
CA LEU A 162 -5.20 7.34 4.19
C LEU A 162 -6.09 6.47 3.32
N ASN A 163 -6.75 7.10 2.35
CA ASN A 163 -7.51 6.43 1.29
C ASN A 163 -6.80 6.39 -0.05
N CYS A 164 -5.68 7.10 -0.21
CA CYS A 164 -4.88 7.01 -1.44
C CYS A 164 -4.31 5.61 -1.64
N GLU A 165 -3.81 5.33 -2.84
CA GLU A 165 -3.12 4.08 -3.14
C GLU A 165 -1.84 3.95 -2.30
N ILE A 166 -1.61 2.76 -1.71
CA ILE A 166 -0.42 2.46 -0.92
C ILE A 166 0.31 1.29 -1.54
N ILE A 167 1.56 1.51 -1.95
CA ILE A 167 2.45 0.53 -2.55
C ILE A 167 3.55 0.20 -1.54
N ILE A 168 3.54 -1.01 -1.01
CA ILE A 168 4.58 -1.52 -0.12
C ILE A 168 5.51 -2.40 -0.96
N SER A 169 6.77 -2.01 -1.10
CA SER A 169 7.70 -2.67 -2.01
C SER A 169 8.92 -3.25 -1.30
N LYS A 170 9.38 -4.39 -1.79
CA LYS A 170 10.63 -5.04 -1.43
C LYS A 170 11.30 -5.55 -2.71
N PHE A 171 12.47 -5.05 -3.01
CA PHE A 171 13.26 -5.52 -4.15
C PHE A 171 14.49 -6.28 -3.68
N LEU A 172 14.75 -7.41 -4.31
CA LEU A 172 15.97 -8.22 -4.13
C LEU A 172 16.89 -8.12 -5.34
N ILE A 173 16.34 -7.68 -6.47
CA ILE A 173 17.04 -7.38 -7.72
C ILE A 173 16.65 -5.97 -8.16
N PRO A 174 17.49 -5.27 -8.94
CA PRO A 174 17.14 -3.95 -9.48
C PRO A 174 15.88 -4.00 -10.34
N VAL A 175 15.04 -2.97 -10.23
CA VAL A 175 13.73 -2.90 -10.93
C VAL A 175 13.86 -3.11 -12.44
N ASN A 176 14.90 -2.57 -13.05
CA ASN A 176 15.15 -2.67 -14.49
C ASN A 176 15.60 -4.05 -14.98
N THR A 177 15.85 -5.00 -14.07
CA THR A 177 16.23 -6.39 -14.40
C THR A 177 15.08 -7.38 -14.32
N ILE A 178 13.87 -6.91 -13.94
CA ILE A 178 12.67 -7.73 -13.83
C ILE A 178 12.25 -8.21 -15.22
N LYS A 179 12.10 -9.53 -15.39
CA LYS A 179 11.73 -10.17 -16.65
C LYS A 179 10.24 -10.46 -16.78
N ARG A 180 9.54 -10.58 -15.67
CA ARG A 180 8.09 -10.82 -15.61
C ARG A 180 7.49 -10.20 -14.38
N ILE A 181 6.29 -9.65 -14.52
CA ILE A 181 5.47 -9.17 -13.42
C ILE A 181 4.32 -10.17 -13.25
N VAL A 182 4.23 -10.81 -12.09
CA VAL A 182 3.17 -11.75 -11.72
C VAL A 182 2.24 -11.06 -10.76
N ILE A 183 0.98 -10.85 -11.15
CA ILE A 183 0.00 -10.08 -10.39
C ILE A 183 -1.14 -10.97 -9.93
N ALA A 184 -1.30 -11.15 -8.63
CA ALA A 184 -2.48 -11.76 -8.05
C ALA A 184 -3.55 -10.70 -7.76
N VAL A 185 -4.74 -10.89 -8.31
CA VAL A 185 -5.86 -9.97 -8.22
C VAL A 185 -7.02 -10.64 -7.51
N PRO A 186 -7.54 -10.06 -6.40
CA PRO A 186 -8.65 -10.65 -5.69
C PRO A 186 -9.95 -10.59 -6.49
N PRO A 187 -10.91 -11.47 -6.20
CA PRO A 187 -12.25 -11.40 -6.78
C PRO A 187 -12.89 -10.03 -6.50
N LYS A 188 -13.62 -9.51 -7.47
CA LYS A 188 -14.35 -8.23 -7.40
C LYS A 188 -13.46 -6.98 -7.33
N ALA A 189 -12.16 -7.09 -7.56
CA ALA A 189 -11.25 -5.95 -7.61
C ALA A 189 -11.66 -4.90 -8.66
N GLU A 190 -12.33 -5.32 -9.73
CA GLU A 190 -12.87 -4.46 -10.80
C GLU A 190 -13.92 -3.47 -10.34
N TYR A 191 -14.54 -3.69 -9.17
CA TYR A 191 -15.51 -2.78 -8.57
C TYR A 191 -14.90 -1.77 -7.57
N GLU A 192 -13.60 -1.91 -7.27
CA GLU A 192 -12.88 -0.94 -6.44
C GLU A 192 -12.57 0.33 -7.23
N SER A 193 -12.73 1.49 -6.60
CA SER A 193 -12.44 2.79 -7.24
C SER A 193 -10.98 2.90 -7.71
N GLY A 194 -10.07 2.21 -7.04
CA GLY A 194 -8.64 2.18 -7.37
C GLY A 194 -8.27 1.25 -8.52
N PHE A 195 -9.19 0.44 -9.05
CA PHE A 195 -8.91 -0.52 -10.11
C PHE A 195 -8.22 0.08 -11.34
N PRO A 196 -8.70 1.18 -11.93
CA PRO A 196 -8.06 1.76 -13.10
C PRO A 196 -6.63 2.25 -12.83
N ARG A 197 -6.37 2.83 -11.64
CA ARG A 197 -5.08 3.44 -11.30
C ARG A 197 -3.97 2.40 -11.17
N TRP A 198 -4.15 1.38 -10.33
CA TRP A 198 -3.12 0.37 -10.17
C TRP A 198 -2.89 -0.44 -11.46
N LEU A 199 -3.94 -0.69 -12.24
CA LEU A 199 -3.81 -1.38 -13.52
C LEU A 199 -2.99 -0.56 -14.51
N GLU A 200 -3.22 0.76 -14.56
CA GLU A 200 -2.42 1.71 -15.33
C GLU A 200 -0.94 1.66 -14.94
N HIS A 201 -0.63 1.67 -13.63
CA HIS A 201 0.74 1.60 -13.12
C HIS A 201 1.47 0.34 -13.59
N PHE A 202 0.86 -0.84 -13.50
CA PHE A 202 1.54 -2.07 -13.93
C PHE A 202 1.56 -2.25 -15.44
N CYS A 203 0.60 -1.73 -16.17
CA CYS A 203 0.68 -1.67 -17.64
C CYS A 203 1.83 -0.77 -18.10
N ARG A 204 2.00 0.42 -17.50
CA ARG A 204 3.14 1.31 -17.76
C ARG A 204 4.46 0.64 -17.40
N MET A 205 4.54 0.01 -16.23
CA MET A 205 5.71 -0.75 -15.80
C MET A 205 6.08 -1.84 -16.80
N GLY A 206 5.12 -2.68 -17.21
CA GLY A 206 5.32 -3.73 -18.19
C GLY A 206 5.80 -3.18 -19.54
N SER A 207 5.22 -2.06 -20.00
CA SER A 207 5.64 -1.39 -21.23
C SER A 207 7.04 -0.80 -21.13
N THR A 208 7.37 -0.11 -20.03
CA THR A 208 8.67 0.54 -19.81
C THR A 208 9.80 -0.47 -19.68
N LEU A 209 9.56 -1.57 -18.97
CA LEU A 209 10.55 -2.64 -18.78
C LEU A 209 10.59 -3.62 -19.97
N GLY A 210 9.65 -3.54 -20.90
CA GLY A 210 9.54 -4.48 -22.03
C GLY A 210 9.26 -5.91 -21.56
N CYS A 211 8.70 -6.10 -20.36
CA CYS A 211 8.47 -7.40 -19.76
C CYS A 211 6.99 -7.80 -19.81
N ARG A 212 6.74 -9.11 -19.68
CA ARG A 212 5.39 -9.67 -19.70
C ARG A 212 4.70 -9.50 -18.35
N VAL A 213 3.44 -9.09 -18.36
CA VAL A 213 2.58 -8.97 -17.18
C VAL A 213 1.60 -10.15 -17.15
N HIS A 214 1.68 -10.99 -16.14
CA HIS A 214 0.85 -12.18 -15.97
C HIS A 214 -0.13 -11.98 -14.81
N PHE A 215 -1.41 -11.92 -15.14
CA PHE A 215 -2.49 -11.73 -14.17
C PHE A 215 -3.08 -13.07 -13.73
N PHE A 216 -3.22 -13.26 -12.43
CA PHE A 216 -3.92 -14.36 -11.79
C PHE A 216 -5.18 -13.83 -11.11
N ALA A 217 -6.35 -14.19 -11.59
CA ALA A 217 -7.64 -13.73 -11.09
C ALA A 217 -8.75 -14.74 -11.41
N ASN A 218 -9.95 -14.51 -10.86
CA ASN A 218 -11.11 -15.26 -11.26
C ASN A 218 -11.57 -14.89 -12.69
N GLU A 219 -12.44 -15.71 -13.28
CA GLU A 219 -12.88 -15.56 -14.67
C GLU A 219 -13.53 -14.18 -14.94
N GLN A 220 -14.37 -13.68 -14.03
CA GLN A 220 -15.07 -12.40 -14.19
C GLN A 220 -14.08 -11.22 -14.19
N THR A 221 -13.15 -11.21 -13.26
CA THR A 221 -12.10 -10.18 -13.17
C THR A 221 -11.18 -10.24 -14.41
N ILE A 222 -10.82 -11.43 -14.90
CA ILE A 222 -10.01 -11.59 -16.12
C ILE A 222 -10.68 -10.91 -17.33
N VAL A 223 -11.97 -11.12 -17.54
CA VAL A 223 -12.71 -10.48 -18.64
C VAL A 223 -12.63 -8.95 -18.54
N ARG A 224 -12.73 -8.39 -17.34
CA ARG A 224 -12.62 -6.94 -17.12
C ARG A 224 -11.21 -6.43 -17.37
N LEU A 225 -10.18 -7.11 -16.85
CA LEU A 225 -8.78 -6.80 -17.11
C LEU A 225 -8.47 -6.79 -18.61
N GLN A 226 -8.86 -7.84 -19.33
CA GLN A 226 -8.66 -7.95 -20.78
C GLN A 226 -9.33 -6.81 -21.54
N THR A 227 -10.58 -6.49 -21.19
CA THR A 227 -11.35 -5.43 -21.86
C THR A 227 -10.70 -4.07 -21.66
N TRP A 228 -10.26 -3.78 -20.43
CA TRP A 228 -9.62 -2.52 -20.07
C TRP A 228 -8.25 -2.37 -20.76
N ILE A 229 -7.40 -3.41 -20.70
CA ILE A 229 -6.05 -3.40 -21.28
C ILE A 229 -6.13 -3.28 -22.82
N LYS A 230 -7.00 -4.04 -23.48
CA LYS A 230 -7.19 -3.95 -24.95
C LYS A 230 -7.59 -2.56 -25.41
N LYS A 231 -8.34 -1.81 -24.59
CA LYS A 231 -8.77 -0.45 -24.94
C LYS A 231 -7.63 0.55 -24.84
N ARG A 232 -6.72 0.42 -23.85
CA ARG A 232 -5.75 1.49 -23.47
C ARG A 232 -4.28 1.12 -23.71
N HIS A 233 -3.92 -0.15 -23.57
CA HIS A 233 -2.53 -0.64 -23.55
C HIS A 233 -2.29 -1.82 -24.50
N LYS A 234 -2.62 -1.67 -25.77
CA LYS A 234 -2.52 -2.73 -26.79
C LYS A 234 -1.11 -3.30 -26.96
N GLN A 235 -0.07 -2.53 -26.64
CA GLN A 235 1.34 -2.90 -26.78
C GLN A 235 1.89 -3.72 -25.60
N VAL A 236 1.17 -3.78 -24.48
CA VAL A 236 1.65 -4.51 -23.28
C VAL A 236 1.43 -6.01 -23.49
N LEU A 237 2.49 -6.78 -23.29
CA LEU A 237 2.41 -8.25 -23.35
C LEU A 237 1.76 -8.78 -22.07
N THR A 238 0.58 -9.37 -22.20
CA THR A 238 -0.18 -9.86 -21.04
C THR A 238 -0.55 -11.32 -21.17
N ASP A 239 -0.45 -12.06 -20.07
CA ASP A 239 -0.98 -13.42 -19.89
C ASP A 239 -2.03 -13.42 -18.77
N PHE A 240 -2.95 -14.37 -18.81
CA PHE A 240 -4.01 -14.53 -17.82
C PHE A 240 -4.13 -15.99 -17.40
N SER A 241 -4.21 -16.24 -16.09
CA SER A 241 -4.44 -17.56 -15.51
C SER A 241 -5.51 -17.49 -14.44
N LEU A 242 -6.27 -18.57 -14.29
CA LEU A 242 -7.33 -18.65 -13.29
C LEU A 242 -6.75 -18.79 -11.87
N LEU A 243 -7.29 -18.01 -10.96
CA LEU A 243 -7.13 -18.10 -9.51
C LEU A 243 -8.53 -17.88 -8.90
N GLU A 244 -9.30 -18.96 -8.77
CA GLU A 244 -10.70 -18.89 -8.32
C GLU A 244 -10.81 -18.62 -6.83
N ASP A 245 -9.97 -19.25 -6.02
CA ASP A 245 -9.94 -19.08 -4.58
C ASP A 245 -8.64 -18.37 -4.15
N TRP A 246 -8.80 -17.30 -3.41
CA TRP A 246 -7.66 -16.56 -2.85
C TRP A 246 -6.83 -17.39 -1.86
N ASN A 247 -7.41 -18.44 -1.26
CA ASN A 247 -6.69 -19.37 -0.42
C ASN A 247 -5.63 -20.19 -1.20
N ASP A 248 -5.78 -20.30 -2.52
CA ASP A 248 -4.85 -20.98 -3.42
C ASP A 248 -3.66 -20.11 -3.85
N LEU A 249 -3.48 -18.94 -3.25
CA LEU A 249 -2.36 -18.00 -3.53
C LEU A 249 -1.00 -18.71 -3.54
N LEU A 250 -0.84 -19.77 -2.77
CA LEU A 250 0.40 -20.56 -2.72
C LEU A 250 0.75 -21.28 -4.03
N VAL A 251 -0.19 -21.44 -4.96
CA VAL A 251 0.08 -21.97 -6.31
C VAL A 251 1.09 -21.06 -7.04
N LEU A 252 1.10 -19.76 -6.72
CA LEU A 252 2.05 -18.81 -7.29
C LEU A 252 3.50 -19.09 -6.92
N THR A 253 3.80 -19.87 -5.87
CA THR A 253 5.19 -20.25 -5.51
C THR A 253 5.90 -20.98 -6.64
N GLY A 254 5.17 -21.76 -7.46
CA GLY A 254 5.70 -22.43 -8.65
C GLY A 254 5.76 -21.54 -9.90
N GLN A 255 5.19 -20.33 -9.85
CA GLN A 255 5.10 -19.41 -10.98
C GLN A 255 6.07 -18.22 -10.87
N VAL A 256 6.60 -17.96 -9.69
CA VAL A 256 7.45 -16.80 -9.42
C VAL A 256 8.91 -17.24 -9.27
N SER A 257 9.73 -16.88 -10.25
CA SER A 257 11.18 -17.09 -10.23
C SER A 257 11.89 -15.91 -9.54
N TYR A 258 13.20 -16.02 -9.30
CA TYR A 258 14.00 -14.99 -8.62
C TYR A 258 14.07 -13.66 -9.40
N ASP A 259 13.95 -13.71 -10.73
CA ASP A 259 13.96 -12.56 -11.65
C ASP A 259 12.54 -12.03 -11.99
N HIS A 260 11.53 -12.52 -11.29
CA HIS A 260 10.16 -12.04 -11.39
C HIS A 260 9.81 -11.10 -10.24
N LEU A 261 8.91 -10.16 -10.51
CA LEU A 261 8.25 -9.35 -9.49
C LEU A 261 6.89 -9.97 -9.17
N LEU A 262 6.68 -10.35 -7.92
CA LEU A 262 5.36 -10.73 -7.43
C LEU A 262 4.61 -9.46 -6.98
N VAL A 263 3.40 -9.29 -7.45
CA VAL A 263 2.50 -8.20 -7.04
C VAL A 263 1.23 -8.81 -6.47
N ILE A 264 0.87 -8.39 -5.29
CA ILE A 264 -0.37 -8.75 -4.63
C ILE A 264 -1.26 -7.52 -4.56
N ILE A 265 -2.37 -7.55 -5.28
CA ILE A 265 -3.42 -6.55 -5.09
C ILE A 265 -4.20 -6.97 -3.85
N SER A 266 -4.09 -6.18 -2.80
CA SER A 266 -4.76 -6.41 -1.53
C SER A 266 -6.02 -5.57 -1.42
N ALA A 267 -6.78 -5.76 -0.36
CA ALA A 267 -7.98 -4.98 -0.10
C ALA A 267 -8.01 -4.51 1.36
N ARG A 268 -8.76 -3.44 1.62
CA ARG A 268 -8.94 -2.91 2.97
C ARG A 268 -10.18 -3.54 3.61
N PRO A 269 -10.21 -3.76 4.93
CA PRO A 269 -11.43 -4.17 5.62
C PRO A 269 -12.61 -3.26 5.26
N GLY A 270 -13.76 -3.86 4.95
CA GLY A 270 -14.97 -3.13 4.58
C GLY A 270 -15.12 -2.80 3.09
N THR A 271 -14.15 -3.11 2.24
CA THR A 271 -14.25 -2.94 0.79
C THR A 271 -14.88 -4.16 0.10
N ILE A 272 -15.26 -3.99 -1.17
CA ILE A 272 -16.01 -5.03 -1.94
C ILE A 272 -15.14 -6.27 -2.18
N SER A 273 -13.87 -6.07 -2.46
CA SER A 273 -12.90 -7.13 -2.77
C SER A 273 -12.23 -7.73 -1.52
N TYR A 274 -12.56 -7.23 -0.31
CA TYR A 274 -11.98 -7.75 0.91
C TYR A 274 -12.46 -9.17 1.24
N ASP A 275 -11.49 -10.01 1.57
CA ASP A 275 -11.71 -11.37 2.07
C ASP A 275 -10.89 -11.60 3.35
N ASN A 276 -11.42 -12.41 4.30
CA ASN A 276 -10.75 -12.69 5.58
C ASN A 276 -9.40 -13.44 5.40
N SER A 277 -9.17 -14.09 4.27
CA SER A 277 -7.88 -14.71 3.95
C SER A 277 -6.73 -13.71 3.85
N PHE A 278 -7.04 -12.40 3.61
CA PHE A 278 -6.02 -11.34 3.64
C PHE A 278 -5.32 -11.19 4.99
N GLU A 279 -5.95 -11.59 6.09
CA GLU A 279 -5.30 -11.60 7.42
C GLU A 279 -4.13 -12.58 7.47
N LYS A 280 -4.16 -13.65 6.67
CA LYS A 280 -3.09 -14.65 6.57
C LYS A 280 -1.97 -14.24 5.62
N LEU A 281 -2.24 -13.26 4.75
CA LEU A 281 -1.33 -12.83 3.68
C LEU A 281 0.07 -12.44 4.19
N PRO A 282 0.22 -11.63 5.26
CA PRO A 282 1.55 -11.28 5.77
C PRO A 282 2.39 -12.50 6.14
N ARG A 283 1.79 -13.49 6.80
CA ARG A 283 2.46 -14.73 7.19
C ARG A 283 2.83 -15.60 5.99
N GLN A 284 1.92 -15.70 5.00
CA GLN A 284 2.16 -16.46 3.77
C GLN A 284 3.31 -15.85 2.95
N LEU A 285 3.30 -14.52 2.76
CA LEU A 285 4.35 -13.82 2.03
C LEU A 285 5.70 -13.92 2.73
N GLY A 286 5.74 -13.77 4.06
CA GLY A 286 6.97 -13.93 4.84
C GLY A 286 7.56 -15.33 4.79
N LYS A 287 6.71 -16.37 4.73
CA LYS A 287 7.14 -17.77 4.72
C LYS A 287 7.53 -18.27 3.34
N TYR A 288 6.76 -17.94 2.31
CA TYR A 288 6.87 -18.59 1.00
C TYR A 288 7.48 -17.71 -0.08
N PHE A 289 7.46 -16.38 0.08
CA PHE A 289 7.96 -15.41 -0.90
C PHE A 289 9.06 -14.50 -0.33
N SER A 290 9.72 -14.93 0.75
CA SER A 290 10.80 -14.17 1.37
C SER A 290 11.96 -13.86 0.43
N ASN A 291 12.22 -14.75 -0.54
CA ASN A 291 13.30 -14.69 -1.50
C ASN A 291 12.87 -14.13 -2.88
N ASN A 292 11.74 -13.46 -2.95
CA ASN A 292 11.25 -12.84 -4.17
C ASN A 292 11.15 -11.31 -4.00
N SER A 293 11.33 -10.59 -5.10
CA SER A 293 10.93 -9.19 -5.19
C SER A 293 9.40 -9.12 -5.11
N LEU A 294 8.88 -8.24 -4.26
CA LEU A 294 7.47 -8.22 -3.88
C LEU A 294 6.92 -6.81 -3.82
N ILE A 295 5.72 -6.63 -4.34
CA ILE A 295 4.87 -5.46 -4.09
C ILE A 295 3.56 -5.94 -3.48
N VAL A 296 3.12 -5.29 -2.41
CA VAL A 296 1.74 -5.37 -1.92
C VAL A 296 1.10 -4.01 -2.12
N LEU A 297 0.03 -3.99 -2.90
CA LEU A 297 -0.66 -2.77 -3.25
C LEU A 297 -2.06 -2.77 -2.65
N TYR A 298 -2.39 -1.68 -1.95
CA TYR A 298 -3.72 -1.38 -1.48
C TYR A 298 -4.31 -0.27 -2.37
N PRO A 299 -5.37 -0.56 -3.15
CA PRO A 299 -5.98 0.40 -4.04
C PRO A 299 -6.50 1.64 -3.30
N ASN A 300 -6.61 2.77 -4.00
CA ASN A 300 -7.31 3.93 -3.44
C ASN A 300 -8.80 3.64 -3.26
N GLN A 301 -9.38 4.29 -2.26
CA GLN A 301 -10.79 4.18 -1.92
C GLN A 301 -11.51 5.51 -2.13
N SER A 302 -12.79 5.45 -2.45
CA SER A 302 -13.66 6.63 -2.49
C SER A 302 -14.14 6.99 -1.08
N GLY A 303 -14.30 8.28 -0.79
CA GLY A 303 -14.80 8.77 0.50
C GLY A 303 -13.72 9.16 1.51
N GLU A 304 -14.15 9.54 2.70
CA GLU A 304 -13.23 9.85 3.79
C GLU A 304 -12.62 8.58 4.41
N PRO A 305 -11.40 8.66 4.98
CA PRO A 305 -10.82 7.54 5.72
C PRO A 305 -11.74 7.05 6.82
N LEU A 306 -11.82 5.72 6.97
CA LEU A 306 -12.73 5.02 7.90
C LEU A 306 -12.63 5.47 9.36
N ASP A 307 -11.55 6.14 9.75
CA ASP A 307 -11.31 6.56 11.12
C ASP A 307 -10.75 7.99 11.20
N SER A 308 -11.63 8.99 11.05
CA SER A 308 -11.26 10.39 11.31
C SER A 308 -10.84 10.62 12.79
N SER A 309 -11.26 9.74 13.71
CA SER A 309 -10.87 9.74 15.11
C SER A 309 -9.45 9.20 15.33
N PHE A 310 -8.86 8.54 14.33
CA PHE A 310 -7.51 7.98 14.40
C PHE A 310 -6.44 9.05 14.65
N TYR A 311 -6.64 10.26 14.13
CA TYR A 311 -5.74 11.39 14.39
C TYR A 311 -5.71 11.78 15.86
N SER A 312 -6.87 11.80 16.53
CA SER A 312 -6.94 12.11 17.96
C SER A 312 -6.27 11.02 18.80
N LYS A 313 -6.37 9.74 18.38
CA LYS A 313 -5.70 8.63 19.07
C LYS A 313 -4.19 8.60 18.85
N LEU A 314 -3.67 9.00 17.69
CA LEU A 314 -2.24 9.13 17.48
C LEU A 314 -1.61 10.17 18.41
N TYR A 315 -2.31 11.28 18.63
CA TYR A 315 -1.87 12.32 19.59
C TYR A 315 -1.99 11.84 21.03
N THR A 316 -3.11 11.19 21.41
CA THR A 316 -3.33 10.68 22.77
C THR A 316 -2.39 9.55 23.16
N ASP A 317 -2.09 8.60 22.26
CA ASP A 317 -1.14 7.51 22.55
C ASP A 317 0.29 8.01 22.75
N THR A 318 0.67 9.08 22.07
CA THR A 318 1.99 9.68 22.23
C THR A 318 2.07 10.47 23.55
N GLU A 319 1.02 11.20 23.91
CA GLU A 319 0.93 11.91 25.19
C GLU A 319 0.89 10.95 26.37
N THR A 320 0.07 9.87 26.33
CA THR A 320 0.02 8.87 27.40
C THR A 320 1.35 8.17 27.63
N ARG A 321 2.12 7.85 26.58
CA ARG A 321 3.47 7.30 26.71
C ARG A 321 4.45 8.28 27.32
N HIS A 322 4.29 9.57 27.07
CA HIS A 322 5.13 10.62 27.68
C HIS A 322 4.82 10.75 29.17
N TYR A 323 3.54 10.80 29.55
CA TYR A 323 3.10 10.83 30.95
C TYR A 323 3.49 9.59 31.72
N GLU A 324 3.41 8.39 31.13
CA GLU A 324 3.90 7.16 31.75
C GLU A 324 5.42 7.14 31.99
N LYS A 325 6.22 7.67 31.06
CA LYS A 325 7.67 7.79 31.24
C LYS A 325 8.01 8.80 32.35
N VAL A 326 7.33 9.94 32.37
CA VAL A 326 7.49 10.95 33.41
C VAL A 326 6.99 10.41 34.76
N GLY A 327 5.84 9.74 34.80
CA GLY A 327 5.31 9.12 36.00
C GLY A 327 6.25 8.05 36.60
N LYS A 328 6.85 7.19 35.75
CA LYS A 328 7.87 6.20 36.18
C LYS A 328 9.16 6.85 36.65
N TRP A 329 9.56 7.99 36.07
CA TRP A 329 10.73 8.75 36.48
C TRP A 329 10.50 9.44 37.82
N VAL A 330 9.36 10.11 38.02
CA VAL A 330 8.93 10.72 39.28
C VAL A 330 8.80 9.67 40.40
N TYR A 331 8.17 8.53 40.12
CA TYR A 331 8.05 7.43 41.09
C TYR A 331 9.41 6.85 41.51
N LYS A 332 10.37 6.74 40.58
CA LYS A 332 11.75 6.31 40.89
C LYS A 332 12.48 7.34 41.78
N TRP A 333 12.18 8.63 41.62
CA TRP A 333 12.80 9.69 42.38
C TRP A 333 12.30 9.69 43.83
N PHE A 334 10.98 9.54 44.02
CA PHE A 334 10.39 9.45 45.38
C PHE A 334 10.74 8.16 46.12
N LYS A 335 11.14 7.10 45.48
CA LYS A 335 11.52 5.82 46.13
C LYS A 335 13.00 5.79 46.53
N LYS A 336 13.78 6.80 46.20
CA LYS A 336 15.20 6.95 46.52
C LYS A 336 15.45 7.99 47.62
N SER A 337 14.42 8.68 48.12
CA SER A 337 14.39 9.45 49.36
C SER A 337 13.75 8.67 50.47
#